data_743e75429a6cdced3c3824dda0a04907
#
_entry.id   743e75429a6cdced3c3824dda0a04907
#
_cell.length_a   1.000
_cell.length_b   1.000
_cell.length_c   1.000
_cell.angle_alpha   90.00
_cell.angle_beta   90.00
_cell.angle_gamma   90.00
#
_symmetry.space_group_name_H-M   'P 1'
#
loop_
_entity.id
_entity.type
_entity.pdbx_description
1 polymer ?
#
loop_
_entity_poly.entity_id
_entity_poly.type
_entity_poly.pdbx_seq_one_letter_code
_entity_poly.pdbx_strand_id
1 'polypeptide(L)'
;MLSGRLAAVALLAVGGMLLKKKLASKSGVGDSSFIEDSIEVDVPVRTAYDQWTQFEDFPKFMKDVESVRQLDDTHLHWRARIAGRLTEWDAEITHQLPDRLIAWHSTSGPPNSGAVTFDKVHENRTRIMLRMSYQPRSMMESVGDALGAVKLEVAGNLHRFAEFIQGRRSETGAWRGTVDGGTVVSARTGEPALGPT
;
A
#
# COMPACT_ATOMS: atom_id res chain seq x y z
N MET A 1 4.29 -31.64 28.14
CA MET A 1 5.06 -30.37 28.09
C MET A 1 4.62 -29.61 26.86
N LEU A 2 3.70 -28.68 27.03
CA LEU A 2 3.14 -27.85 25.96
C LEU A 2 3.99 -26.60 25.80
N SER A 3 4.59 -26.40 24.66
CA SER A 3 5.25 -25.13 24.30
C SER A 3 4.30 -24.33 23.39
N GLY A 4 3.55 -23.43 24.01
CA GLY A 4 2.71 -22.47 23.29
C GLY A 4 3.59 -21.42 22.59
N ARG A 5 3.49 -21.32 21.28
CA ARG A 5 4.02 -20.19 20.50
C ARG A 5 2.98 -19.07 20.54
N LEU A 6 3.25 -18.07 21.35
CA LEU A 6 2.52 -16.80 21.33
C LEU A 6 2.90 -16.03 20.08
N ALA A 7 1.97 -15.92 19.14
CA ALA A 7 2.05 -14.98 18.04
C ALA A 7 1.80 -13.58 18.59
N ALA A 8 2.80 -12.73 18.57
CA ALA A 8 2.66 -11.33 18.95
C ALA A 8 1.96 -10.57 17.82
N VAL A 9 0.68 -10.30 18.02
CA VAL A 9 -0.09 -9.36 17.20
C VAL A 9 0.37 -7.95 17.58
N ALA A 10 1.16 -7.33 16.73
CA ALA A 10 1.50 -5.92 16.88
C ALA A 10 0.33 -5.04 16.41
N LEU A 11 -0.57 -4.71 17.31
CA LEU A 11 -1.55 -3.65 17.15
C LEU A 11 -0.81 -2.31 17.14
N LEU A 12 -0.66 -1.68 16.00
CA LEU A 12 -0.23 -0.29 15.92
C LEU A 12 -1.42 0.62 16.23
N ALA A 13 -1.56 0.95 17.53
CA ALA A 13 -2.43 2.03 17.94
C ALA A 13 -1.86 3.36 17.46
N VAL A 14 -2.63 4.08 16.63
CA VAL A 14 -2.38 5.48 16.29
C VAL A 14 -2.78 6.32 17.50
N GLY A 15 -1.80 6.74 18.27
CA GLY A 15 -1.98 7.71 19.35
C GLY A 15 -0.65 8.39 19.59
N GLY A 16 -0.56 9.69 19.27
CA GLY A 16 0.65 10.46 19.43
C GLY A 16 1.09 10.54 20.88
N MET A 17 2.40 10.40 21.12
CA MET A 17 3.15 11.20 22.07
C MET A 17 4.65 10.94 21.94
N LEU A 18 5.39 12.00 21.90
CA LEU A 18 6.84 12.05 21.92
C LEU A 18 7.42 11.26 23.10
N LEU A 19 8.34 10.33 22.83
CA LEU A 19 9.41 10.05 23.78
C LEU A 19 10.71 9.77 23.01
N LYS A 20 11.62 10.73 23.06
CA LYS A 20 13.03 10.51 22.76
C LYS A 20 13.60 9.50 23.75
N LYS A 21 14.05 8.33 23.28
CA LYS A 21 15.06 7.56 23.99
C LYS A 21 15.98 6.84 23.02
N LYS A 22 17.19 7.34 22.98
CA LYS A 22 18.37 6.80 22.32
C LYS A 22 18.70 5.45 22.95
N LEU A 23 18.52 4.37 22.19
CA LEU A 23 19.17 3.09 22.49
C LEU A 23 19.83 2.58 21.20
N ALA A 24 21.14 2.68 21.18
CA ALA A 24 21.96 1.98 20.23
C ALA A 24 21.90 0.49 20.55
N SER A 25 21.37 -0.31 19.63
CA SER A 25 21.56 -1.76 19.59
C SER A 25 22.01 -2.14 18.20
N LYS A 26 23.27 -2.52 18.10
CA LYS A 26 23.88 -3.20 16.97
C LYS A 26 23.21 -4.56 16.81
N SER A 27 22.42 -4.74 15.77
CA SER A 27 22.06 -6.06 15.26
C SER A 27 22.00 -5.93 13.74
N GLY A 28 22.91 -6.64 13.04
CA GLY A 28 22.98 -6.65 11.59
C GLY A 28 21.77 -7.33 10.98
N VAL A 29 20.76 -6.53 10.64
CA VAL A 29 19.70 -6.85 9.69
C VAL A 29 19.83 -5.80 8.61
N GLY A 30 19.89 -6.21 7.35
CA GLY A 30 20.09 -5.32 6.22
C GLY A 30 19.24 -4.05 6.33
N ASP A 31 19.86 -2.92 6.06
CA ASP A 31 19.32 -1.57 6.23
C ASP A 31 18.08 -1.41 5.34
N SER A 32 16.89 -1.71 5.89
CA SER A 32 15.63 -1.48 5.19
C SER A 32 15.29 0.00 5.28
N SER A 33 15.31 0.67 4.14
CA SER A 33 14.92 2.07 4.05
C SER A 33 13.40 2.19 4.06
N PHE A 34 12.87 3.00 4.98
CA PHE A 34 11.45 3.31 5.04
C PHE A 34 11.15 4.59 4.27
N ILE A 35 10.09 4.53 3.46
CA ILE A 35 9.52 5.67 2.76
C ILE A 35 8.12 5.88 3.33
N GLU A 36 7.81 7.12 3.65
CA GLU A 36 6.49 7.55 4.05
C GLU A 36 6.15 8.83 3.31
N ASP A 37 4.96 8.86 2.72
CA ASP A 37 4.39 10.06 2.10
C ASP A 37 2.87 10.06 2.21
N SER A 38 2.25 11.24 2.10
CA SER A 38 0.80 11.38 2.22
C SER A 38 0.26 12.48 1.34
N ILE A 39 -1.00 12.31 0.91
CA ILE A 39 -1.73 13.30 0.13
C ILE A 39 -3.18 13.40 0.62
N GLU A 40 -3.78 14.58 0.50
CA GLU A 40 -5.22 14.75 0.65
C GLU A 40 -5.88 14.81 -0.71
N VAL A 41 -7.02 14.13 -0.84
CA VAL A 41 -7.84 14.07 -2.05
C VAL A 41 -9.26 14.53 -1.74
N ASP A 42 -9.85 15.30 -2.65
CA ASP A 42 -11.19 15.86 -2.48
C ASP A 42 -12.28 14.88 -2.97
N VAL A 43 -12.28 13.69 -2.38
CA VAL A 43 -13.31 12.66 -2.54
C VAL A 43 -13.58 11.96 -1.20
N PRO A 44 -14.77 11.32 -1.03
CA PRO A 44 -15.08 10.51 0.15
C PRO A 44 -14.07 9.38 0.35
N VAL A 45 -13.84 8.99 1.61
CA VAL A 45 -12.91 7.90 1.96
C VAL A 45 -13.25 6.59 1.25
N ARG A 46 -14.55 6.31 1.08
CA ARG A 46 -15.02 5.16 0.33
C ARG A 46 -14.53 5.18 -1.12
N THR A 47 -14.75 6.28 -1.82
CA THR A 47 -14.32 6.43 -3.22
C THR A 47 -12.81 6.30 -3.38
N ALA A 48 -12.03 6.92 -2.49
CA ALA A 48 -10.57 6.79 -2.50
C ALA A 48 -10.11 5.35 -2.26
N TYR A 49 -10.70 4.69 -1.26
CA TYR A 49 -10.39 3.29 -0.94
C TYR A 49 -10.82 2.34 -2.07
N ASP A 50 -12.08 2.44 -2.52
CA ASP A 50 -12.62 1.56 -3.56
C ASP A 50 -11.79 1.65 -4.85
N GLN A 51 -11.38 2.87 -5.26
CA GLN A 51 -10.48 3.04 -6.41
C GLN A 51 -9.09 2.41 -6.15
N TRP A 52 -8.55 2.52 -4.95
CA TRP A 52 -7.25 1.90 -4.64
C TRP A 52 -7.29 0.38 -4.71
N THR A 53 -8.44 -0.24 -4.47
CA THR A 53 -8.62 -1.70 -4.63
C THR A 53 -8.62 -2.16 -6.09
N GLN A 54 -8.70 -1.24 -7.05
CA GLN A 54 -8.64 -1.56 -8.47
C GLN A 54 -7.18 -1.59 -8.94
N PHE A 55 -6.43 -2.59 -8.50
CA PHE A 55 -4.99 -2.71 -8.72
C PHE A 55 -4.61 -2.74 -10.20
N GLU A 56 -5.45 -3.28 -11.07
CA GLU A 56 -5.23 -3.32 -12.52
C GLU A 56 -5.31 -1.94 -13.18
N ASP A 57 -5.85 -0.93 -12.48
CA ASP A 57 -5.87 0.46 -12.91
C ASP A 57 -4.58 1.23 -12.60
N PHE A 58 -3.66 0.67 -11.79
CA PHE A 58 -2.44 1.35 -11.35
C PHE A 58 -1.56 1.88 -12.49
N PRO A 59 -1.42 1.20 -13.65
CA PRO A 59 -0.70 1.77 -14.79
C PRO A 59 -1.25 3.09 -15.31
N LYS A 60 -2.51 3.44 -15.00
CA LYS A 60 -3.13 4.70 -15.43
C LYS A 60 -2.55 5.92 -14.71
N PHE A 61 -1.97 5.73 -13.52
CA PHE A 61 -1.37 6.81 -12.71
C PHE A 61 0.04 6.50 -12.16
N MET A 62 0.49 5.24 -12.19
CA MET A 62 1.86 4.86 -11.86
C MET A 62 2.67 4.63 -13.14
N LYS A 63 3.49 5.62 -13.54
CA LYS A 63 4.17 5.65 -14.84
C LYS A 63 5.09 4.47 -15.10
N ASP A 64 5.77 3.99 -14.06
CA ASP A 64 6.72 2.88 -14.19
C ASP A 64 6.08 1.50 -14.07
N VAL A 65 4.79 1.44 -13.72
CA VAL A 65 4.02 0.19 -13.66
C VAL A 65 3.45 -0.11 -15.05
N GLU A 66 3.88 -1.22 -15.64
CA GLU A 66 3.37 -1.67 -16.94
C GLU A 66 2.06 -2.43 -16.80
N SER A 67 1.96 -3.28 -15.77
CA SER A 67 0.74 -4.01 -15.47
C SER A 67 0.72 -4.48 -14.01
N VAL A 68 -0.48 -4.58 -13.47
CA VAL A 68 -0.79 -5.35 -12.28
C VAL A 68 -1.88 -6.32 -12.66
N ARG A 69 -1.74 -7.58 -12.28
CA ARG A 69 -2.79 -8.60 -12.42
C ARG A 69 -3.19 -9.10 -11.06
N GLN A 70 -4.46 -9.07 -10.76
CA GLN A 70 -5.00 -9.72 -9.58
C GLN A 70 -5.17 -11.21 -9.89
N LEU A 71 -4.44 -12.08 -9.16
CA LEU A 71 -4.45 -13.53 -9.35
C LEU A 71 -5.61 -14.17 -8.59
N ASP A 72 -5.90 -13.64 -7.40
CA ASP A 72 -7.03 -13.96 -6.55
C ASP A 72 -7.30 -12.78 -5.59
N ASP A 73 -8.14 -12.97 -4.56
CA ASP A 73 -8.53 -11.91 -3.63
C ASP A 73 -7.36 -11.30 -2.83
N THR A 74 -6.23 -12.01 -2.71
CA THR A 74 -5.08 -11.59 -1.91
C THR A 74 -3.76 -11.55 -2.67
N HIS A 75 -3.67 -12.14 -3.85
CA HIS A 75 -2.42 -12.23 -4.60
C HIS A 75 -2.44 -11.37 -5.86
N LEU A 76 -1.32 -10.65 -6.04
CA LEU A 76 -1.09 -9.73 -7.15
C LEU A 76 0.21 -10.07 -7.85
N HIS A 77 0.21 -10.02 -9.18
CA HIS A 77 1.41 -10.08 -10.00
C HIS A 77 1.69 -8.70 -10.59
N TRP A 78 2.89 -8.20 -10.33
CA TRP A 78 3.35 -6.88 -10.74
C TRP A 78 4.42 -6.96 -11.81
N ARG A 79 4.34 -6.01 -12.74
CA ARG A 79 5.35 -5.78 -13.76
C ARG A 79 5.61 -4.29 -13.87
N ALA A 80 6.84 -3.85 -13.60
CA ALA A 80 7.21 -2.44 -13.61
C ALA A 80 8.65 -2.22 -14.08
N ARG A 81 8.97 -1.00 -14.49
CA ARG A 81 10.34 -0.57 -14.80
C ARG A 81 10.98 0.07 -13.57
N ILE A 82 11.91 -0.62 -12.95
CA ILE A 82 12.67 -0.10 -11.82
C ILE A 82 14.08 0.23 -12.31
N ALA A 83 14.50 1.49 -12.19
CA ALA A 83 15.77 1.99 -12.72
C ALA A 83 16.01 1.60 -14.19
N GLY A 84 14.96 1.71 -15.02
CA GLY A 84 15.00 1.38 -16.45
C GLY A 84 14.98 -0.11 -16.78
N ARG A 85 14.97 -1.00 -15.80
CA ARG A 85 14.91 -2.46 -15.98
C ARG A 85 13.52 -2.99 -15.70
N LEU A 86 13.02 -3.81 -16.61
CA LEU A 86 11.80 -4.56 -16.39
C LEU A 86 11.98 -5.51 -15.22
N THR A 87 11.10 -5.41 -14.23
CA THR A 87 11.12 -6.18 -13.00
C THR A 87 9.72 -6.72 -12.74
N GLU A 88 9.65 -7.99 -12.37
CA GLU A 88 8.40 -8.67 -12.03
C GLU A 88 8.50 -9.22 -10.61
N TRP A 89 7.38 -9.20 -9.90
CA TRP A 89 7.26 -9.77 -8.57
C TRP A 89 5.81 -10.12 -8.25
N ASP A 90 5.64 -11.03 -7.31
CA ASP A 90 4.35 -11.33 -6.72
C ASP A 90 4.25 -10.69 -5.35
N ALA A 91 3.06 -10.29 -4.98
CA ALA A 91 2.76 -9.70 -3.68
C ALA A 91 1.47 -10.30 -3.10
N GLU A 92 1.45 -10.42 -1.79
CA GLU A 92 0.30 -10.85 -1.02
C GLU A 92 -0.24 -9.70 -0.18
N ILE A 93 -1.56 -9.48 -0.22
CA ILE A 93 -2.27 -8.59 0.68
C ILE A 93 -2.41 -9.29 2.01
N THR A 94 -1.71 -8.81 3.03
CA THR A 94 -1.71 -9.41 4.37
C THR A 94 -2.86 -8.92 5.23
N HIS A 95 -3.23 -7.65 5.07
CA HIS A 95 -4.35 -7.06 5.80
C HIS A 95 -5.10 -6.11 4.88
N GLN A 96 -6.41 -6.19 4.91
CA GLN A 96 -7.29 -5.27 4.20
C GLN A 96 -8.53 -5.00 5.03
N LEU A 97 -8.75 -3.73 5.33
CA LEU A 97 -9.90 -3.22 6.08
C LEU A 97 -10.56 -2.12 5.26
N PRO A 98 -11.80 -2.30 4.80
CA PRO A 98 -12.51 -1.29 4.01
C PRO A 98 -12.46 0.11 4.62
N ASP A 99 -12.17 1.10 3.77
CA ASP A 99 -12.09 2.52 4.11
C ASP A 99 -10.97 2.88 5.10
N ARG A 100 -10.02 1.96 5.38
CA ARG A 100 -8.98 2.17 6.40
C ARG A 100 -7.58 1.77 6.00
N LEU A 101 -7.38 0.54 5.51
CA LEU A 101 -6.04 -0.04 5.39
C LEU A 101 -5.97 -1.08 4.29
N ILE A 102 -4.87 -1.06 3.54
CA ILE A 102 -4.40 -2.19 2.73
C ILE A 102 -2.91 -2.35 3.03
N ALA A 103 -2.49 -3.53 3.49
CA ALA A 103 -1.09 -3.86 3.74
C ALA A 103 -0.67 -5.08 2.93
N TRP A 104 0.59 -5.09 2.50
CA TRP A 104 1.13 -6.13 1.63
C TRP A 104 2.59 -6.45 1.92
N HIS A 105 3.05 -7.58 1.42
CA HIS A 105 4.46 -7.89 1.23
C HIS A 105 4.67 -8.63 -0.09
N SER A 106 5.89 -8.54 -0.64
CA SER A 106 6.28 -9.35 -1.81
C SER A 106 6.53 -10.79 -1.40
N THR A 107 6.03 -11.74 -2.19
CA THR A 107 6.26 -13.19 -2.04
C THR A 107 7.33 -13.69 -2.99
N SER A 108 7.62 -12.95 -4.05
CA SER A 108 8.70 -13.21 -5.00
C SER A 108 9.36 -11.91 -5.47
N GLY A 109 10.50 -12.02 -6.16
CA GLY A 109 11.19 -10.87 -6.75
C GLY A 109 11.89 -9.97 -5.72
N PRO A 110 11.95 -8.63 -5.93
CA PRO A 110 12.54 -7.69 -4.98
C PRO A 110 11.76 -7.61 -3.67
N PRO A 111 12.44 -7.77 -2.51
CA PRO A 111 11.76 -7.62 -1.23
C PRO A 111 11.18 -6.21 -1.05
N ASN A 112 9.89 -6.14 -0.86
CA ASN A 112 9.17 -4.93 -0.50
C ASN A 112 7.97 -5.28 0.37
N SER A 113 7.58 -4.35 1.21
CA SER A 113 6.36 -4.44 2.01
C SER A 113 5.86 -3.05 2.31
N GLY A 114 4.58 -2.92 2.58
CA GLY A 114 4.03 -1.62 2.88
C GLY A 114 2.58 -1.66 3.35
N ALA A 115 2.08 -0.46 3.61
CA ALA A 115 0.69 -0.24 3.92
C ALA A 115 0.26 1.12 3.38
N VAL A 116 -0.97 1.18 2.91
CA VAL A 116 -1.68 2.42 2.61
C VAL A 116 -2.85 2.55 3.58
N THR A 117 -2.99 3.72 4.20
CA THR A 117 -4.10 4.05 5.09
C THR A 117 -4.95 5.17 4.51
N PHE A 118 -6.22 5.14 4.87
CA PHE A 118 -7.23 6.10 4.43
C PHE A 118 -7.92 6.69 5.64
N ASP A 119 -7.74 8.00 5.84
CA ASP A 119 -8.31 8.73 6.96
C ASP A 119 -9.33 9.74 6.45
N LYS A 120 -10.58 9.64 6.92
CA LYS A 120 -11.61 10.63 6.62
C LYS A 120 -11.26 11.95 7.31
N VAL A 121 -10.91 12.99 6.52
CA VAL A 121 -10.69 14.34 7.02
C VAL A 121 -12.01 15.10 7.13
N HIS A 122 -12.83 15.02 6.06
CA HIS A 122 -14.19 15.57 5.98
C HIS A 122 -15.06 14.63 5.14
N GLU A 123 -16.35 14.99 4.93
CA GLU A 123 -17.27 14.19 4.11
C GLU A 123 -16.72 13.86 2.73
N ASN A 124 -16.14 14.86 2.05
CA ASN A 124 -15.59 14.75 0.70
C ASN A 124 -14.08 15.02 0.68
N ARG A 125 -13.36 14.68 1.76
CA ARG A 125 -11.90 14.82 1.81
C ARG A 125 -11.29 13.68 2.59
N THR A 126 -10.32 13.03 1.97
CA THR A 126 -9.60 11.87 2.50
C THR A 126 -8.11 12.13 2.51
N ARG A 127 -7.44 11.80 3.61
CA ARG A 127 -5.97 11.69 3.64
C ARG A 127 -5.59 10.25 3.34
N ILE A 128 -4.70 10.09 2.38
CA ILE A 128 -4.08 8.82 2.01
C ILE A 128 -2.63 8.89 2.45
N MET A 129 -2.18 7.91 3.23
CA MET A 129 -0.79 7.80 3.66
C MET A 129 -0.24 6.46 3.19
N LEU A 130 0.87 6.50 2.47
CA LEU A 130 1.61 5.33 2.01
C LEU A 130 2.90 5.19 2.83
N ARG A 131 3.07 4.03 3.42
CA ARG A 131 4.29 3.59 4.09
C ARG A 131 4.83 2.36 3.41
N MET A 132 6.10 2.34 3.03
CA MET A 132 6.71 1.14 2.47
C MET A 132 8.15 0.97 2.91
N SER A 133 8.56 -0.28 3.01
CA SER A 133 9.95 -0.71 3.16
C SER A 133 10.46 -1.21 1.82
N TYR A 134 11.64 -0.75 1.43
CA TYR A 134 12.30 -1.17 0.22
C TYR A 134 13.75 -1.54 0.54
N GLN A 135 14.21 -2.66 0.00
CA GLN A 135 15.61 -3.08 0.11
C GLN A 135 16.29 -2.91 -1.26
N PRO A 136 17.24 -1.98 -1.38
CA PRO A 136 18.03 -1.84 -2.61
C PRO A 136 18.82 -3.13 -2.89
N ARG A 137 18.78 -3.64 -4.11
CA ARG A 137 19.51 -4.87 -4.51
C ARG A 137 21.03 -4.71 -4.60
N SER A 138 21.57 -3.49 -4.57
CA SER A 138 22.98 -3.22 -4.79
C SER A 138 23.54 -2.30 -3.72
N MET A 139 24.60 -2.74 -3.05
CA MET A 139 25.44 -1.91 -2.18
C MET A 139 26.30 -0.87 -2.94
N MET A 140 26.26 -0.83 -4.28
CA MET A 140 27.11 0.06 -5.09
C MET A 140 26.40 1.39 -5.48
N GLU A 141 25.10 1.50 -5.29
CA GLU A 141 24.42 2.79 -5.40
C GLU A 141 24.48 3.48 -4.03
N SER A 142 24.85 4.76 -4.01
CA SER A 142 24.81 5.51 -2.75
C SER A 142 23.37 5.43 -2.21
N VAL A 143 23.21 4.79 -1.05
CA VAL A 143 21.89 4.47 -0.45
C VAL A 143 21.02 5.73 -0.38
N GLY A 144 21.62 6.91 -0.24
CA GLY A 144 20.90 8.20 -0.21
C GLY A 144 20.27 8.60 -1.54
N ASP A 145 20.95 8.39 -2.67
CA ASP A 145 20.44 8.81 -3.99
C ASP A 145 19.32 7.87 -4.48
N ALA A 146 19.49 6.56 -4.25
CA ALA A 146 18.46 5.58 -4.59
C ALA A 146 17.18 5.80 -3.76
N LEU A 147 17.32 6.05 -2.46
CA LEU A 147 16.18 6.34 -1.56
C LEU A 147 15.47 7.62 -1.96
N GLY A 148 16.22 8.67 -2.34
CA GLY A 148 15.67 9.93 -2.81
C GLY A 148 14.84 9.75 -4.08
N ALA A 149 15.33 8.97 -5.04
CA ALA A 149 14.62 8.68 -6.28
C ALA A 149 13.31 7.92 -6.03
N VAL A 150 13.33 6.88 -5.18
CA VAL A 150 12.12 6.11 -4.84
C VAL A 150 11.11 6.97 -4.09
N LYS A 151 11.56 7.85 -3.19
CA LYS A 151 10.68 8.79 -2.48
C LYS A 151 9.97 9.76 -3.45
N LEU A 152 10.71 10.31 -4.42
CA LEU A 152 10.14 11.19 -5.44
C LEU A 152 9.10 10.45 -6.31
N GLU A 153 9.38 9.19 -6.65
CA GLU A 153 8.43 8.38 -7.43
C GLU A 153 7.16 8.06 -6.65
N VAL A 154 7.27 7.73 -5.36
CA VAL A 154 6.13 7.52 -4.46
C VAL A 154 5.27 8.78 -4.38
N ALA A 155 5.88 9.95 -4.13
CA ALA A 155 5.18 11.23 -4.10
C ALA A 155 4.48 11.52 -5.43
N GLY A 156 5.17 11.31 -6.55
CA GLY A 156 4.62 11.49 -7.88
C GLY A 156 3.43 10.56 -8.17
N ASN A 157 3.50 9.31 -7.73
CA ASN A 157 2.40 8.34 -7.89
C ASN A 157 1.17 8.74 -7.06
N LEU A 158 1.36 9.20 -5.81
CA LEU A 158 0.26 9.71 -4.99
C LEU A 158 -0.39 10.95 -5.61
N HIS A 159 0.38 11.88 -6.15
CA HIS A 159 -0.17 13.05 -6.86
C HIS A 159 -0.98 12.65 -8.09
N ARG A 160 -0.46 11.76 -8.94
CA ARG A 160 -1.19 11.27 -10.11
C ARG A 160 -2.44 10.49 -9.75
N PHE A 161 -2.42 9.72 -8.65
CA PHE A 161 -3.62 9.09 -8.12
C PHE A 161 -4.66 10.14 -7.69
N ALA A 162 -4.23 11.19 -6.99
CA ALA A 162 -5.12 12.29 -6.59
C ALA A 162 -5.78 12.96 -7.80
N GLU A 163 -5.00 13.30 -8.84
CA GLU A 163 -5.52 13.85 -10.09
C GLU A 163 -6.50 12.89 -10.77
N PHE A 164 -6.15 11.60 -10.82
CA PHE A 164 -6.98 10.56 -11.44
C PHE A 164 -8.34 10.44 -10.76
N ILE A 165 -8.38 10.31 -9.42
CA ILE A 165 -9.64 10.10 -8.71
C ILE A 165 -10.47 11.38 -8.59
N GLN A 166 -9.84 12.53 -8.39
CA GLN A 166 -10.54 13.83 -8.34
C GLN A 166 -11.13 14.22 -9.69
N GLY A 167 -10.41 13.93 -10.79
CA GLY A 167 -10.93 14.17 -12.14
C GLY A 167 -12.15 13.31 -12.48
N ARG A 168 -12.20 12.08 -12.00
CA ARG A 168 -13.32 11.15 -12.22
C ARG A 168 -14.46 11.34 -11.23
N ARG A 169 -14.16 11.67 -9.99
CA ARG A 169 -15.08 11.76 -8.85
C ARG A 169 -15.83 10.46 -8.51
N SER A 170 -15.44 9.35 -9.12
CA SER A 170 -16.01 8.03 -8.90
C SER A 170 -14.95 6.96 -9.10
N GLU A 171 -15.05 5.89 -8.37
CA GLU A 171 -14.26 4.67 -8.52
C GLU A 171 -14.66 3.90 -9.77
N THR A 172 -13.73 3.07 -10.29
CA THR A 172 -13.98 2.17 -11.43
C THR A 172 -14.56 0.85 -11.01
N GLY A 173 -14.48 0.53 -9.72
CA GLY A 173 -14.96 -0.68 -9.09
C GLY A 173 -14.63 -0.67 -7.61
N ALA A 174 -14.97 -1.73 -6.91
CA ALA A 174 -14.73 -1.88 -5.48
C ALA A 174 -14.51 -3.33 -5.09
N TRP A 175 -13.55 -3.56 -4.22
CA TRP A 175 -13.45 -4.80 -3.46
C TRP A 175 -13.52 -4.45 -1.96
N ARG A 176 -14.52 -4.97 -1.26
CA ARG A 176 -14.82 -4.55 0.12
C ARG A 176 -14.79 -5.71 1.11
N GLY A 177 -14.06 -6.76 0.79
CA GLY A 177 -13.75 -7.83 1.71
C GLY A 177 -12.77 -7.37 2.80
N THR A 178 -12.65 -8.20 3.83
CA THR A 178 -11.65 -8.04 4.89
C THR A 178 -10.63 -9.15 4.77
N VAL A 179 -9.35 -8.80 4.82
CA VAL A 179 -8.23 -9.76 4.87
C VAL A 179 -7.52 -9.61 6.21
N ASP A 180 -7.23 -10.74 6.86
CA ASP A 180 -6.42 -10.81 8.06
C ASP A 180 -5.40 -11.94 7.93
N GLY A 181 -4.11 -11.61 8.08
CA GLY A 181 -3.00 -12.55 7.92
C GLY A 181 -3.00 -13.27 6.57
N GLY A 182 -3.32 -12.56 5.45
CA GLY A 182 -3.37 -13.14 4.10
C GLY A 182 -4.62 -13.98 3.82
N THR A 183 -5.56 -14.07 4.76
CA THR A 183 -6.79 -14.85 4.61
C THR A 183 -8.01 -13.94 4.51
N VAL A 184 -8.88 -14.18 3.53
CA VAL A 184 -10.17 -13.48 3.43
C VAL A 184 -11.09 -13.95 4.54
N VAL A 185 -11.40 -13.05 5.49
CA VAL A 185 -12.30 -13.35 6.63
C VAL A 185 -13.74 -12.91 6.37
N SER A 186 -13.96 -11.98 5.44
CA SER A 186 -15.28 -11.65 4.90
C SER A 186 -15.13 -11.14 3.47
N ALA A 187 -15.90 -11.68 2.54
CA ALA A 187 -15.99 -11.19 1.17
C ALA A 187 -17.33 -10.47 1.00
N ARG A 188 -17.30 -9.15 0.72
CA ARG A 188 -18.44 -8.42 0.16
C ARG A 188 -18.01 -7.87 -1.18
N THR A 189 -18.33 -8.56 -2.24
CA THR A 189 -18.38 -7.96 -3.57
C THR A 189 -19.52 -6.95 -3.56
N GLY A 190 -19.19 -5.69 -3.87
CA GLY A 190 -20.20 -4.65 -3.98
C GLY A 190 -21.15 -4.97 -5.13
N GLU A 191 -22.35 -5.38 -4.80
CA GLU A 191 -23.47 -5.39 -5.73
C GLU A 191 -23.75 -3.95 -6.14
N PRO A 192 -23.83 -3.61 -7.44
CA PRO A 192 -24.19 -2.25 -7.83
C PRO A 192 -25.55 -1.91 -7.23
N ALA A 193 -25.65 -0.75 -6.58
CA ALA A 193 -26.89 -0.27 -6.02
C ALA A 193 -27.92 -0.21 -7.14
N LEU A 194 -28.94 -1.09 -7.08
CA LEU A 194 -30.12 -0.99 -7.90
C LEU A 194 -30.78 0.36 -7.57
N GLY A 195 -30.78 1.27 -8.54
CA GLY A 195 -31.48 2.53 -8.43
C GLY A 195 -32.97 2.30 -8.15
N PRO A 196 -33.62 3.24 -7.48
CA PRO A 196 -35.04 3.13 -7.21
C PRO A 196 -35.85 3.11 -8.51
N THR A 197 -36.77 2.15 -8.62
CA THR A 197 -37.79 2.03 -9.67
C THR A 197 -38.83 3.12 -9.50
#